data_ef525d536cece639d5a47e2c3f62741a
#
_entry.id   ef525d536cece639d5a47e2c3f62741a
#
_cell.length_a   1.000
_cell.length_b   1.000
_cell.length_c   1.000
_cell.angle_alpha   90.00
_cell.angle_beta   90.00
_cell.angle_gamma   90.00
#
_symmetry.space_group_name_H-M   'P 1'
#
loop_
_entity.id
_entity.type
_entity.pdbx_description
1 polymer ?
#
loop_
_entity_poly.entity_id
_entity_poly.type
_entity_poly.pdbx_seq_one_letter_code
_entity_poly.pdbx_strand_id
1 'polypeptide(L)'
;NSLYLANKGFDVTAWDKNPNSLSNLQRIRDAEGLHNLHIDSVDLNSLTFDGEYDFILSTVVMMFLEAKTIPGLIANMQRCTKPGGHNLIVAAMDTADYPCNVGFPFAFKEGELRNYYVGWELLKYNEEVGELHRTEEQGNRIKLRFATLLAHKPA
;
A
#
# COMPACT_ATOMS: atom_id res chain seq x y z
N ASN A 1 9.14 -2.32 -4.97
CA ASN A 1 8.27 -3.52 -4.98
C ASN A 1 7.98 -4.01 -6.39
N SER A 2 7.54 -3.11 -7.29
CA SER A 2 7.17 -3.50 -8.67
C SER A 2 8.34 -4.12 -9.43
N LEU A 3 9.52 -3.50 -9.37
CA LEU A 3 10.72 -4.02 -10.03
C LEU A 3 11.13 -5.38 -9.47
N TYR A 4 11.10 -5.53 -8.16
CA TYR A 4 11.43 -6.79 -7.51
C TYR A 4 10.49 -7.92 -7.98
N LEU A 5 9.20 -7.66 -7.99
CA LEU A 5 8.20 -8.65 -8.40
C LEU A 5 8.34 -9.00 -9.89
N ALA A 6 8.55 -8.00 -10.74
CA ALA A 6 8.77 -8.24 -12.17
C ALA A 6 10.02 -9.08 -12.42
N ASN A 7 11.11 -8.81 -11.69
CA ASN A 7 12.34 -9.61 -11.78
C ASN A 7 12.15 -11.05 -11.26
N LYS A 8 11.16 -11.28 -10.41
CA LYS A 8 10.79 -12.63 -9.93
C LYS A 8 9.83 -13.37 -10.86
N GLY A 9 9.48 -12.78 -11.99
CA GLY A 9 8.64 -13.41 -13.01
C GLY A 9 7.14 -13.16 -12.86
N PHE A 10 6.72 -12.28 -11.95
CA PHE A 10 5.32 -11.88 -11.86
C PHE A 10 4.94 -10.97 -13.03
N ASP A 11 3.70 -11.06 -13.48
CA ASP A 11 3.09 -10.08 -14.37
C ASP A 11 2.56 -8.94 -13.50
N VAL A 12 3.24 -7.78 -13.53
CA VAL A 12 3.04 -6.69 -12.57
C VAL A 12 2.33 -5.52 -13.21
N THR A 13 1.27 -5.04 -12.58
CA THR A 13 0.65 -3.75 -12.88
C THR A 13 0.99 -2.77 -11.76
N ALA A 14 1.66 -1.68 -12.10
CA ALA A 14 2.08 -0.64 -11.16
C ALA A 14 1.30 0.64 -11.42
N TRP A 15 0.66 1.16 -10.36
CA TRP A 15 -0.12 2.40 -10.42
C TRP A 15 0.45 3.45 -9.48
N ASP A 16 0.61 4.64 -10.01
CA ASP A 16 1.01 5.84 -9.28
C ASP A 16 0.44 7.05 -10.02
N LYS A 17 0.36 8.19 -9.38
CA LYS A 17 0.05 9.43 -10.07
C LYS A 17 1.22 10.41 -10.12
N ASN A 18 2.31 10.14 -9.43
CA ASN A 18 3.50 10.98 -9.44
C ASN A 18 4.27 10.83 -10.75
N PRO A 19 4.34 11.88 -11.60
CA PRO A 19 4.99 11.79 -12.91
C PRO A 19 6.47 11.42 -12.83
N ASN A 20 7.18 11.89 -11.80
CA ASN A 20 8.61 11.60 -11.63
C ASN A 20 8.84 10.14 -11.27
N SER A 21 8.03 9.57 -10.38
CA SER A 21 8.09 8.16 -10.02
C SER A 21 7.77 7.26 -11.21
N LEU A 22 6.72 7.59 -11.96
CA LEU A 22 6.34 6.85 -13.17
C LEU A 22 7.42 6.90 -14.25
N SER A 23 7.96 8.08 -14.51
CA SER A 23 9.02 8.30 -15.51
C SER A 23 10.27 7.49 -15.16
N ASN A 24 10.67 7.51 -13.90
CA ASN A 24 11.82 6.77 -13.42
C ASN A 24 11.61 5.26 -13.53
N LEU A 25 10.43 4.78 -13.18
CA LEU A 25 10.07 3.37 -13.28
C LEU A 25 10.05 2.89 -14.73
N GLN A 26 9.50 3.70 -15.65
CA GLN A 26 9.49 3.41 -17.08
C GLN A 26 10.91 3.32 -17.65
N ARG A 27 11.77 4.24 -17.24
CA ARG A 27 13.18 4.25 -17.67
C ARG A 27 13.91 2.97 -17.25
N ILE A 28 13.71 2.53 -16.02
CA ILE A 28 14.32 1.30 -15.51
C ILE A 28 13.73 0.07 -16.21
N ARG A 29 12.42 0.04 -16.40
CA ARG A 29 11.74 -1.05 -17.14
C ARG A 29 12.33 -1.23 -18.53
N ASP A 30 12.48 -0.13 -19.27
CA ASP A 30 12.97 -0.15 -20.64
C ASP A 30 14.45 -0.54 -20.68
N ALA A 31 15.26 -0.02 -19.76
CA ALA A 31 16.68 -0.34 -19.67
C ALA A 31 16.95 -1.81 -19.33
N GLU A 32 16.10 -2.41 -18.51
CA GLU A 32 16.23 -3.82 -18.08
C GLU A 32 15.40 -4.80 -18.93
N GLY A 33 14.61 -4.30 -19.88
CA GLY A 33 13.79 -5.13 -20.76
C GLY A 33 12.69 -5.90 -20.05
N LEU A 34 12.07 -5.31 -19.03
CA LEU A 34 11.03 -5.95 -18.24
C LEU A 34 9.67 -5.86 -18.94
N HIS A 35 9.37 -6.82 -19.82
CA HIS A 35 8.13 -6.85 -20.60
C HIS A 35 6.89 -7.20 -19.77
N ASN A 36 7.07 -7.71 -18.57
CA ASN A 36 6.02 -8.10 -17.62
C ASN A 36 5.68 -7.01 -16.59
N LEU A 37 6.18 -5.78 -16.78
CA LEU A 37 5.85 -4.63 -15.95
C LEU A 37 5.02 -3.63 -16.73
N HIS A 38 3.76 -3.47 -16.34
CA HIS A 38 2.80 -2.52 -16.92
C HIS A 38 2.66 -1.34 -15.97
N ILE A 39 2.79 -0.12 -16.49
CA ILE A 39 2.85 1.10 -15.67
C ILE A 39 1.77 2.06 -16.16
N ASP A 40 0.91 2.52 -15.25
CA ASP A 40 -0.14 3.48 -15.54
C ASP A 40 -0.21 4.60 -14.52
N SER A 41 -0.55 5.80 -15.00
CA SER A 41 -0.88 6.93 -14.15
C SER A 41 -2.32 6.84 -13.70
N VAL A 42 -2.53 6.71 -12.39
CA VAL A 42 -3.86 6.48 -11.81
C VAL A 42 -4.02 7.30 -10.54
N ASP A 43 -5.17 7.96 -10.39
CA ASP A 43 -5.59 8.56 -9.13
C ASP A 43 -6.44 7.55 -8.34
N LEU A 44 -5.87 7.02 -7.27
CA LEU A 44 -6.53 6.02 -6.43
C LEU A 44 -7.75 6.54 -5.68
N ASN A 45 -7.89 7.87 -5.52
CA ASN A 45 -9.09 8.46 -4.91
C ASN A 45 -10.34 8.32 -5.79
N SER A 46 -10.16 8.09 -7.09
CA SER A 46 -11.26 7.99 -8.05
C SER A 46 -11.31 6.66 -8.79
N LEU A 47 -10.36 5.77 -8.53
CA LEU A 47 -10.26 4.49 -9.22
C LEU A 47 -11.13 3.42 -8.57
N THR A 48 -11.89 2.71 -9.41
CA THR A 48 -12.37 1.36 -9.12
C THR A 48 -11.78 0.43 -10.17
N PHE A 49 -11.11 -0.62 -9.74
CA PHE A 49 -10.48 -1.56 -10.66
C PHE A 49 -11.16 -2.92 -10.61
N ASP A 50 -11.01 -3.66 -11.68
CA ASP A 50 -11.49 -5.03 -11.85
C ASP A 50 -10.33 -5.97 -12.14
N GLY A 51 -10.62 -7.24 -12.25
CA GLY A 51 -9.64 -8.28 -12.55
C GLY A 51 -9.45 -9.24 -11.40
N GLU A 52 -8.56 -10.18 -11.60
CA GLU A 52 -8.22 -11.20 -10.62
C GLU A 52 -6.71 -11.26 -10.47
N TYR A 53 -6.24 -11.06 -9.25
CA TYR A 53 -4.82 -10.96 -8.94
C TYR A 53 -4.44 -11.98 -7.87
N ASP A 54 -3.25 -12.54 -7.99
CA ASP A 54 -2.68 -13.41 -6.96
C ASP A 54 -2.18 -12.61 -5.77
N PHE A 55 -1.74 -11.37 -6.01
CA PHE A 55 -1.15 -10.54 -4.98
C PHE A 55 -1.43 -9.06 -5.26
N ILE A 56 -2.06 -8.38 -4.31
CA ILE A 56 -2.28 -6.93 -4.37
C ILE A 56 -1.58 -6.29 -3.18
N LEU A 57 -0.75 -5.29 -3.44
CA LEU A 57 -0.01 -4.61 -2.38
C LEU A 57 -0.13 -3.09 -2.45
N SER A 58 -0.17 -2.48 -1.27
CA SER A 58 -0.19 -1.04 -1.07
C SER A 58 0.73 -0.71 0.10
N THR A 59 1.91 -0.18 -0.20
CA THR A 59 2.90 0.12 0.82
C THR A 59 3.19 1.62 0.86
N VAL A 60 2.86 2.25 2.00
CA VAL A 60 3.10 3.67 2.25
C VAL A 60 2.35 4.56 1.23
N VAL A 61 1.10 4.23 0.95
CA VAL A 61 0.24 4.93 -0.02
C VAL A 61 -1.04 5.46 0.62
N MET A 62 -1.71 4.66 1.42
CA MET A 62 -3.07 4.96 1.91
C MET A 62 -3.15 6.23 2.74
N MET A 63 -2.09 6.61 3.48
CA MET A 63 -2.07 7.84 4.25
C MET A 63 -2.15 9.12 3.39
N PHE A 64 -1.86 9.01 2.11
CA PHE A 64 -1.95 10.14 1.16
C PHE A 64 -3.31 10.24 0.47
N LEU A 65 -4.19 9.29 0.71
CA LEU A 65 -5.53 9.25 0.10
C LEU A 65 -6.57 9.88 1.02
N GLU A 66 -7.69 10.29 0.44
CA GLU A 66 -8.81 10.80 1.22
C GLU A 66 -9.40 9.68 2.12
N ALA A 67 -9.78 10.03 3.34
CA ALA A 67 -10.31 9.05 4.29
C ALA A 67 -11.53 8.30 3.74
N LYS A 68 -12.39 8.97 3.00
CA LYS A 68 -13.59 8.36 2.38
C LYS A 68 -13.26 7.30 1.33
N THR A 69 -12.04 7.34 0.76
CA THR A 69 -11.58 6.39 -0.25
C THR A 69 -11.21 5.02 0.35
N ILE A 70 -10.74 5.01 1.58
CA ILE A 70 -10.09 3.83 2.17
C ILE A 70 -11.01 2.60 2.26
N PRO A 71 -12.23 2.67 2.79
CA PRO A 71 -13.08 1.47 2.88
C PRO A 71 -13.35 0.83 1.51
N GLY A 72 -13.65 1.63 0.50
CA GLY A 72 -13.92 1.16 -0.85
C GLY A 72 -12.69 0.57 -1.53
N LEU A 73 -11.53 1.19 -1.32
CA LEU A 73 -10.26 0.69 -1.87
C LEU A 73 -9.91 -0.67 -1.29
N ILE A 74 -10.00 -0.85 0.01
CA ILE A 74 -9.73 -2.14 0.66
C ILE A 74 -10.73 -3.21 0.19
N ALA A 75 -12.02 -2.87 0.13
CA ALA A 75 -13.04 -3.78 -0.40
C ALA A 75 -12.74 -4.19 -1.85
N ASN A 76 -12.29 -3.25 -2.68
CA ASN A 76 -11.89 -3.51 -4.06
C ASN A 76 -10.66 -4.44 -4.14
N MET A 77 -9.65 -4.21 -3.31
CA MET A 77 -8.49 -5.10 -3.21
C MET A 77 -8.91 -6.52 -2.84
N GLN A 78 -9.78 -6.66 -1.85
CA GLN A 78 -10.27 -7.97 -1.40
C GLN A 78 -11.07 -8.70 -2.49
N ARG A 79 -11.94 -7.97 -3.18
CA ARG A 79 -12.76 -8.53 -4.28
C ARG A 79 -11.90 -9.03 -5.43
N CYS A 80 -10.89 -8.27 -5.80
CA CYS A 80 -10.03 -8.58 -6.95
C CYS A 80 -8.86 -9.50 -6.63
N THR A 81 -8.74 -9.96 -5.40
CA THR A 81 -7.77 -11.00 -5.04
C THR A 81 -8.41 -12.37 -5.24
N LYS A 82 -7.71 -13.25 -5.95
CA LYS A 82 -8.15 -14.64 -6.15
C LYS A 82 -8.25 -15.37 -4.81
N PRO A 83 -9.16 -16.36 -4.68
CA PRO A 83 -9.09 -17.29 -3.57
C PRO A 83 -7.69 -17.90 -3.48
N GLY A 84 -7.11 -17.92 -2.27
CA GLY A 84 -5.72 -18.33 -2.05
C GLY A 84 -4.67 -17.25 -2.30
N GLY A 85 -5.07 -16.09 -2.81
CA GLY A 85 -4.18 -14.94 -3.01
C GLY A 85 -3.91 -14.16 -1.73
N HIS A 86 -3.17 -13.06 -1.87
CA HIS A 86 -2.68 -12.29 -0.73
C HIS A 86 -2.85 -10.79 -0.93
N ASN A 87 -3.05 -10.08 0.18
CA ASN A 87 -2.92 -8.62 0.25
C ASN A 87 -1.81 -8.24 1.22
N LEU A 88 -0.98 -7.28 0.84
CA LEU A 88 0.01 -6.64 1.70
C LEU A 88 -0.30 -5.15 1.79
N ILE A 89 -0.49 -4.66 3.02
CA ILE A 89 -0.73 -3.23 3.27
C ILE A 89 0.21 -2.75 4.36
N VAL A 90 0.88 -1.63 4.09
CA VAL A 90 1.67 -0.88 5.07
C VAL A 90 1.25 0.57 4.99
N ALA A 91 0.79 1.13 6.11
CA ALA A 91 0.37 2.53 6.15
C ALA A 91 0.52 3.13 7.55
N ALA A 92 0.68 4.45 7.59
CA ALA A 92 0.83 5.19 8.83
C ALA A 92 -0.44 5.12 9.69
N MET A 93 -0.24 5.17 11.00
CA MET A 93 -1.29 5.18 12.00
C MET A 93 -1.30 6.51 12.76
N ASP A 94 -2.42 6.76 13.43
CA ASP A 94 -2.60 7.83 14.40
C ASP A 94 -3.02 7.19 15.71
N THR A 95 -2.11 7.16 16.69
CA THR A 95 -2.30 6.47 17.96
C THR A 95 -2.05 7.42 19.13
N ALA A 96 -2.53 7.06 20.33
CA ALA A 96 -2.40 7.89 21.50
C ALA A 96 -0.94 8.12 21.90
N ASP A 97 -0.09 7.09 21.74
CA ASP A 97 1.34 7.17 22.07
C ASP A 97 2.18 7.82 20.96
N TYR A 98 1.73 7.74 19.72
CA TYR A 98 2.38 8.36 18.55
C TYR A 98 1.33 9.07 17.68
N PRO A 99 0.84 10.24 18.11
CA PRO A 99 -0.15 10.99 17.33
C PRO A 99 0.39 11.42 15.97
N CYS A 100 -0.45 11.32 14.95
CA CYS A 100 -0.10 11.72 13.59
C CYS A 100 -0.36 13.21 13.38
N ASN A 101 0.68 14.03 13.50
CA ASN A 101 0.61 15.49 13.38
C ASN A 101 1.27 16.01 12.10
N VAL A 102 1.40 15.16 11.07
CA VAL A 102 2.11 15.50 9.83
C VAL A 102 1.18 15.90 8.68
N GLY A 103 -0.12 16.03 8.93
CA GLY A 103 -1.07 16.51 7.92
C GLY A 103 -1.49 15.46 6.90
N PHE A 104 -1.33 14.18 7.17
CA PHE A 104 -1.86 13.14 6.29
C PHE A 104 -3.40 13.20 6.25
N PRO A 105 -4.02 13.11 5.06
CA PRO A 105 -5.48 13.05 4.96
C PRO A 105 -6.10 11.87 5.69
N PHE A 106 -5.35 10.79 5.85
CA PHE A 106 -5.78 9.56 6.50
C PHE A 106 -4.65 8.92 7.30
N ALA A 107 -5.00 8.32 8.43
CA ALA A 107 -4.12 7.42 9.19
C ALA A 107 -4.99 6.39 9.90
N PHE A 108 -4.55 5.14 9.93
CA PHE A 108 -5.29 4.09 10.61
C PHE A 108 -5.30 4.29 12.13
N LYS A 109 -6.42 3.99 12.74
CA LYS A 109 -6.53 3.86 14.19
C LYS A 109 -6.06 2.48 14.64
N GLU A 110 -5.78 2.35 15.93
CA GLU A 110 -5.39 1.07 16.53
C GLU A 110 -6.41 -0.04 16.19
N GLY A 111 -5.94 -1.14 15.62
CA GLY A 111 -6.77 -2.28 15.21
C GLY A 111 -7.64 -2.07 13.98
N GLU A 112 -7.70 -0.89 13.42
CA GLU A 112 -8.61 -0.57 12.31
C GLU A 112 -8.31 -1.39 11.06
N LEU A 113 -7.07 -1.46 10.62
CA LEU A 113 -6.70 -2.23 9.43
C LEU A 113 -7.01 -3.71 9.62
N ARG A 114 -6.69 -4.26 10.77
CA ARG A 114 -6.98 -5.65 11.11
C ARG A 114 -8.47 -5.97 10.98
N ASN A 115 -9.33 -5.05 11.39
CA ASN A 115 -10.79 -5.25 11.36
C ASN A 115 -11.35 -5.34 9.93
N TYR A 116 -10.66 -4.78 8.94
CA TYR A 116 -11.06 -4.95 7.53
C TYR A 116 -10.86 -6.38 7.02
N TYR A 117 -10.01 -7.17 7.67
CA TYR A 117 -9.61 -8.49 7.19
C TYR A 117 -10.14 -9.64 8.03
N VAL A 118 -11.27 -9.42 8.71
CA VAL A 118 -11.98 -10.51 9.42
C VAL A 118 -12.36 -11.59 8.40
N GLY A 119 -12.06 -12.84 8.72
CA GLY A 119 -12.30 -13.98 7.83
C GLY A 119 -11.12 -14.34 6.92
N TRP A 120 -10.10 -13.48 6.86
CA TRP A 120 -8.84 -13.80 6.17
C TRP A 120 -7.81 -14.33 7.18
N GLU A 121 -6.88 -15.16 6.69
CA GLU A 121 -5.74 -15.60 7.49
C GLU A 121 -4.67 -14.51 7.54
N LEU A 122 -4.36 -14.01 8.73
CA LEU A 122 -3.31 -13.01 8.91
C LEU A 122 -1.97 -13.73 9.08
N LEU A 123 -1.13 -13.68 8.03
CA LEU A 123 0.22 -14.26 8.06
C LEU A 123 1.19 -13.35 8.79
N LYS A 124 0.95 -12.04 8.74
CA LYS A 124 1.68 -11.04 9.50
C LYS A 124 0.74 -9.89 9.82
N TYR A 125 0.78 -9.45 11.06
CA TYR A 125 0.16 -8.19 11.46
C TYR A 125 0.94 -7.59 12.61
N ASN A 126 1.29 -6.30 12.49
CA ASN A 126 1.83 -5.54 13.58
C ASN A 126 1.50 -4.04 13.43
N GLU A 127 1.69 -3.31 14.52
CA GLU A 127 1.52 -1.86 14.59
C GLU A 127 2.77 -1.25 15.21
N GLU A 128 3.93 -1.59 14.66
CA GLU A 128 5.23 -1.19 15.18
C GLU A 128 5.57 0.26 14.87
N VAL A 129 6.41 0.85 15.71
CA VAL A 129 6.92 2.20 15.52
C VAL A 129 7.92 2.21 14.38
N GLY A 130 7.75 3.15 13.46
CA GLY A 130 8.68 3.42 12.38
C GLY A 130 8.99 4.91 12.31
N GLU A 131 9.90 5.27 11.43
CA GLU A 131 10.33 6.65 11.23
C GLU A 131 9.97 7.13 9.82
N LEU A 132 9.46 8.36 9.73
CA LEU A 132 9.30 9.05 8.46
C LEU A 132 10.65 9.62 7.99
N HIS A 133 10.78 9.86 6.70
CA HIS A 133 11.92 10.60 6.15
C HIS A 133 11.88 12.09 6.53
N ARG A 134 10.72 12.59 6.97
CA ARG A 134 10.57 13.95 7.47
C ARG A 134 11.17 14.09 8.86
N THR A 135 11.70 15.29 9.15
CA THR A 135 12.18 15.67 10.47
C THR A 135 11.24 16.69 11.12
N GLU A 136 11.17 16.67 12.43
CA GLU A 136 10.55 17.75 13.23
C GLU A 136 11.47 18.97 13.27
N GLU A 137 10.98 20.08 13.88
CA GLU A 137 11.74 21.35 13.98
C GLU A 137 13.11 21.19 14.65
N GLN A 138 13.26 20.22 15.54
CA GLN A 138 14.51 19.93 16.27
C GLN A 138 15.46 18.99 15.50
N GLY A 139 15.11 18.59 14.28
CA GLY A 139 15.95 17.76 13.45
C GLY A 139 15.82 16.24 13.66
N ASN A 140 14.99 15.80 14.60
CA ASN A 140 14.73 14.38 14.81
C ASN A 140 13.72 13.86 13.79
N ARG A 141 13.87 12.61 13.35
CA ARG A 141 12.88 11.99 12.49
C ARG A 141 11.56 11.80 13.23
N ILE A 142 10.47 12.07 12.52
CA ILE A 142 9.13 11.89 13.06
C ILE A 142 8.84 10.40 13.18
N LYS A 143 8.44 9.97 14.38
CA LYS A 143 8.05 8.59 14.66
C LYS A 143 6.54 8.44 14.66
N LEU A 144 6.06 7.43 13.97
CA LEU A 144 4.65 7.01 13.97
C LEU A 144 4.59 5.50 14.08
N ARG A 145 3.46 4.97 14.51
CA ARG A 145 3.18 3.56 14.29
C ARG A 145 2.76 3.35 12.84
N PHE A 146 3.11 2.18 12.32
CA PHE A 146 2.69 1.73 10.99
C PHE A 146 1.95 0.41 11.14
N ALA A 147 0.75 0.35 10.57
CA ALA A 147 0.03 -0.91 10.44
C ALA A 147 0.63 -1.69 9.28
N THR A 148 1.11 -2.88 9.54
CA THR A 148 1.63 -3.82 8.54
C THR A 148 0.77 -5.07 8.55
N LEU A 149 0.19 -5.40 7.40
CA LEU A 149 -0.69 -6.55 7.26
C LEU A 149 -0.30 -7.35 6.02
N LEU A 150 -0.07 -8.65 6.21
CA LEU A 150 -0.03 -9.62 5.12
C LEU A 150 -1.14 -10.64 5.38
N ALA A 151 -2.15 -10.62 4.52
CA ALA A 151 -3.34 -11.43 4.67
C ALA A 151 -3.52 -12.39 3.49
N HIS A 152 -3.93 -13.61 3.79
CA HIS A 152 -4.20 -14.68 2.84
C HIS A 152 -5.72 -14.89 2.73
N LYS A 153 -6.22 -14.82 1.50
CA LYS A 153 -7.65 -15.01 1.22
C LYS A 153 -7.99 -16.49 1.27
N PRO A 154 -9.03 -16.89 2.00
CA PRO A 154 -9.46 -18.29 2.01
C PRO A 154 -9.76 -18.80 0.61
N ALA A 155 -9.49 -20.07 0.42
CA ALA A 155 -9.74 -20.73 -0.86
C ALA A 155 -11.24 -20.91 -1.14
#